data_8e46534a63126a75b85da0f531b0a392
#
_entry.id   8e46534a63126a75b85da0f531b0a392
#
_cell.length_a   1.000
_cell.length_b   1.000
_cell.length_c   1.000
_cell.angle_alpha   90.00
_cell.angle_beta   90.00
_cell.angle_gamma   90.00
#
_symmetry.space_group_name_H-M   'P 1'
#
loop_
_entity.id
_entity.type
_entity.pdbx_description
1 polymer ?
#
loop_
_entity_poly.entity_id
_entity_poly.type
_entity_poly.pdbx_seq_one_letter_code
_entity_poly.pdbx_strand_id
1 'polypeptide(L)'
;MKGLISGIKRMEIHDGDGIRTTVFFKGCPLKCIWCHNPESISFEKQAAFYEAKCIKCGICNGIRNELTAGNCPVDAIVFYGKEYDVDTLVDEIMQDEPFFRNSGGGVTLSGGECLAQPGFAVEVAKAFFDKGISVYIDTCGYIRQDVLQK
;
A
#
# COMPACT_ATOMS: atom_id res chain seq x y z
N MET A 1 10.05 13.33 -1.32
CA MET A 1 9.87 12.32 -2.42
C MET A 1 8.45 11.79 -2.37
N LYS A 2 7.88 11.35 -3.51
CA LYS A 2 6.53 10.74 -3.56
C LYS A 2 6.60 9.27 -3.96
N GLY A 3 5.69 8.46 -3.40
CA GLY A 3 5.50 7.06 -3.77
C GLY A 3 4.05 6.75 -4.10
N LEU A 4 3.85 5.71 -4.88
CA LEU A 4 2.53 5.23 -5.30
C LEU A 4 2.13 4.02 -4.45
N ILE A 5 1.03 4.16 -3.70
CA ILE A 5 0.54 3.16 -2.76
C ILE A 5 -0.80 2.60 -3.27
N SER A 6 -0.93 1.29 -3.33
CA SER A 6 -2.17 0.62 -3.73
C SER A 6 -3.16 0.49 -2.58
N GLY A 7 -2.68 0.42 -1.33
CA GLY A 7 -3.51 0.33 -0.14
C GLY A 7 -2.73 0.36 1.16
N ILE A 8 -3.45 0.59 2.25
CA ILE A 8 -2.93 0.51 3.62
C ILE A 8 -3.88 -0.41 4.39
N LYS A 9 -3.34 -1.43 5.05
CA LYS A 9 -4.12 -2.38 5.83
C LYS A 9 -3.65 -2.36 7.27
N ARG A 10 -4.55 -2.00 8.15
CA ARG A 10 -4.26 -1.80 9.57
C ARG A 10 -4.59 -3.07 10.38
N MET A 11 -3.98 -3.20 11.55
CA MET A 11 -4.25 -4.27 12.53
C MET A 11 -3.94 -5.68 11.98
N GLU A 12 -2.92 -5.78 11.13
CA GLU A 12 -2.45 -7.08 10.63
C GLU A 12 -1.63 -7.81 11.70
N ILE A 13 -1.82 -9.12 11.79
CA ILE A 13 -1.15 -10.01 12.76
C ILE A 13 -0.36 -11.13 12.09
N HIS A 14 -0.33 -11.15 10.75
CA HIS A 14 0.36 -12.19 9.97
C HIS A 14 1.54 -11.65 9.16
N ASP A 15 1.76 -10.34 9.20
CA ASP A 15 2.79 -9.66 8.39
C ASP A 15 4.04 -9.32 9.22
N GLY A 16 4.34 -10.12 10.25
CA GLY A 16 5.46 -9.98 11.16
C GLY A 16 5.02 -9.99 12.63
N ASP A 17 5.96 -9.65 13.53
CA ASP A 17 5.71 -9.70 14.97
C ASP A 17 4.75 -8.57 15.41
N GLY A 18 3.88 -8.88 16.36
CA GLY A 18 2.93 -7.94 16.96
C GLY A 18 1.82 -7.48 16.01
N ILE A 19 1.14 -6.40 16.38
CA ILE A 19 0.14 -5.77 15.53
C ILE A 19 0.84 -4.79 14.59
N ARG A 20 0.57 -4.91 13.28
CA ARG A 20 1.25 -4.13 12.25
C ARG A 20 0.28 -3.40 11.34
N THR A 21 0.78 -2.35 10.71
CA THR A 21 0.13 -1.72 9.57
C THR A 21 0.94 -2.04 8.33
N THR A 22 0.30 -2.71 7.36
CA THR A 22 0.94 -3.09 6.11
C THR A 22 0.64 -2.04 5.04
N VAL A 23 1.70 -1.51 4.44
CA VAL A 23 1.65 -0.55 3.34
C VAL A 23 1.91 -1.28 2.04
N PHE A 24 0.92 -1.31 1.17
CA PHE A 24 1.01 -1.98 -0.13
C PHE A 24 1.46 -0.99 -1.19
N PHE A 25 2.72 -1.12 -1.61
CA PHE A 25 3.27 -0.34 -2.71
C PHE A 25 2.69 -0.79 -4.05
N LYS A 26 2.49 0.15 -4.97
CA LYS A 26 2.01 -0.16 -6.31
C LYS A 26 3.18 -0.27 -7.28
N GLY A 27 3.13 -1.29 -8.12
CA GLY A 27 4.17 -1.67 -9.06
C GLY A 27 4.90 -2.94 -8.63
N CYS A 28 4.96 -3.92 -9.52
CA CYS A 28 5.70 -5.16 -9.34
C CYS A 28 6.35 -5.59 -10.66
N PRO A 29 7.62 -5.98 -10.68
CA PRO A 29 8.27 -6.50 -11.89
C PRO A 29 7.79 -7.90 -12.26
N LEU A 30 7.13 -8.61 -11.34
CA LEU A 30 6.62 -9.96 -11.54
C LEU A 30 5.12 -9.96 -11.87
N LYS A 31 4.67 -11.07 -12.49
CA LYS A 31 3.26 -11.37 -12.81
C LYS A 31 2.94 -12.79 -12.37
N CYS A 32 3.08 -13.07 -11.08
CA CYS A 32 2.85 -14.39 -10.52
C CYS A 32 1.39 -14.83 -10.74
N ILE A 33 1.18 -16.05 -11.22
CA ILE A 33 -0.18 -16.58 -11.46
C ILE A 33 -0.98 -16.78 -10.16
N TRP A 34 -0.28 -16.84 -9.03
CA TRP A 34 -0.86 -16.94 -7.66
C TRP A 34 -0.83 -15.62 -6.89
N CYS A 35 -0.70 -14.47 -7.57
CA CYS A 35 -0.60 -13.18 -6.89
C CYS A 35 -1.86 -12.88 -6.07
N HIS A 36 -1.68 -12.57 -4.79
CA HIS A 36 -2.77 -12.21 -3.89
C HIS A 36 -3.22 -10.76 -4.06
N ASN A 37 -2.36 -9.89 -4.61
CA ASN A 37 -2.63 -8.45 -4.76
C ASN A 37 -2.43 -8.02 -6.22
N PRO A 38 -3.20 -8.56 -7.19
CA PRO A 38 -3.00 -8.30 -8.62
C PRO A 38 -3.19 -6.81 -8.98
N GLU A 39 -3.98 -6.07 -8.19
CA GLU A 39 -4.16 -4.62 -8.30
C GLU A 39 -2.87 -3.83 -8.04
N SER A 40 -1.90 -4.44 -7.36
CA SER A 40 -0.60 -3.84 -7.06
C SER A 40 0.45 -4.08 -8.14
N ILE A 41 0.18 -4.90 -9.16
CA ILE A 41 1.17 -5.25 -10.19
C ILE A 41 1.51 -4.05 -11.09
N SER A 42 0.50 -3.32 -11.56
CA SER A 42 0.72 -2.18 -12.46
C SER A 42 1.43 -1.03 -11.73
N PHE A 43 2.37 -0.38 -12.42
CA PHE A 43 3.04 0.85 -11.97
C PHE A 43 2.16 2.10 -12.14
N GLU A 44 0.96 1.95 -12.69
CA GLU A 44 0.06 3.06 -12.96
C GLU A 44 -1.18 3.01 -12.07
N LYS A 45 -1.79 4.19 -11.85
CA LYS A 45 -3.07 4.30 -11.18
C LYS A 45 -4.15 3.56 -11.97
N GLN A 46 -5.01 2.82 -11.30
CA GLN A 46 -6.04 2.00 -11.95
C GLN A 46 -7.35 2.05 -11.17
N ALA A 47 -8.46 2.02 -11.91
CA ALA A 47 -9.78 1.78 -11.34
C ALA A 47 -10.21 0.32 -11.55
N ALA A 48 -10.65 -0.34 -10.49
CA ALA A 48 -11.33 -1.63 -10.56
C ALA A 48 -12.84 -1.44 -10.38
N PHE A 49 -13.63 -2.23 -11.10
CA PHE A 49 -15.08 -2.23 -10.98
C PHE A 49 -15.58 -3.61 -10.54
N TYR A 50 -16.31 -3.62 -9.44
CA TYR A 50 -16.93 -4.80 -8.87
C TYR A 50 -18.42 -4.82 -9.18
N GLU A 51 -18.80 -5.49 -10.28
CA GLU A 51 -20.19 -5.52 -10.75
C GLU A 51 -21.16 -6.06 -9.69
N ALA A 52 -20.75 -7.05 -8.92
CA ALA A 52 -21.54 -7.63 -7.84
C ALA A 52 -21.92 -6.63 -6.73
N LYS A 53 -21.15 -5.57 -6.53
CA LYS A 53 -21.44 -4.50 -5.57
C LYS A 53 -22.31 -3.39 -6.17
N CYS A 54 -22.39 -3.28 -7.50
CA CYS A 54 -23.01 -2.15 -8.17
C CYS A 54 -24.52 -2.14 -8.05
N ILE A 55 -25.09 -1.12 -7.40
CA ILE A 55 -26.53 -0.88 -7.26
C ILE A 55 -27.13 -0.10 -8.43
N LYS A 56 -26.36 0.17 -9.48
CA LYS A 56 -26.79 0.88 -10.70
C LYS A 56 -27.39 2.27 -10.43
N CYS A 57 -26.88 2.98 -9.44
CA CYS A 57 -27.38 4.31 -9.00
C CYS A 57 -27.17 5.44 -10.03
N GLY A 58 -26.39 5.22 -11.08
CA GLY A 58 -26.14 6.19 -12.15
C GLY A 58 -25.09 7.26 -11.85
N ILE A 59 -24.57 7.37 -10.62
CA ILE A 59 -23.62 8.44 -10.23
C ILE A 59 -22.39 8.47 -11.12
N CYS A 60 -21.84 7.31 -11.48
CA CYS A 60 -20.65 7.24 -12.32
C CYS A 60 -20.92 7.36 -13.84
N ASN A 61 -22.16 7.22 -14.30
CA ASN A 61 -22.53 7.23 -15.73
C ASN A 61 -21.60 6.36 -16.60
N GLY A 62 -21.12 5.22 -16.07
CA GLY A 62 -20.18 4.33 -16.75
C GLY A 62 -18.71 4.77 -16.72
N ILE A 63 -18.41 5.96 -16.21
CA ILE A 63 -17.03 6.45 -16.06
C ILE A 63 -16.43 5.80 -14.80
N ARG A 64 -15.22 5.26 -14.91
CA ARG A 64 -14.50 4.57 -13.83
C ARG A 64 -13.14 5.22 -13.65
N ASN A 65 -13.05 6.19 -12.76
CA ASN A 65 -11.84 6.94 -12.45
C ASN A 65 -11.76 7.26 -10.94
N GLU A 66 -10.73 7.98 -10.52
CA GLU A 66 -10.53 8.37 -9.13
C GLU A 66 -11.73 9.13 -8.54
N LEU A 67 -12.27 10.11 -9.29
CA LEU A 67 -13.40 10.90 -8.84
C LEU A 67 -14.66 10.05 -8.65
N THR A 68 -14.96 9.15 -9.57
CA THR A 68 -16.15 8.28 -9.49
C THR A 68 -15.98 7.19 -8.44
N ALA A 69 -14.76 6.74 -8.16
CA ALA A 69 -14.48 5.83 -7.05
C ALA A 69 -14.81 6.50 -5.71
N GLY A 70 -14.32 7.72 -5.48
CA GLY A 70 -14.59 8.47 -4.24
C GLY A 70 -16.08 8.82 -4.02
N ASN A 71 -16.90 8.79 -5.07
CA ASN A 71 -18.33 9.08 -5.00
C ASN A 71 -19.22 7.83 -5.06
N CYS A 72 -18.66 6.63 -5.13
CA CYS A 72 -19.45 5.41 -5.22
C CYS A 72 -19.97 5.00 -3.82
N PRO A 73 -21.30 5.01 -3.56
CA PRO A 73 -21.86 4.81 -2.23
C PRO A 73 -21.73 3.37 -1.72
N VAL A 74 -21.32 2.44 -2.57
CA VAL A 74 -21.20 1.00 -2.25
C VAL A 74 -19.81 0.45 -2.60
N ASP A 75 -18.84 1.31 -2.83
CA ASP A 75 -17.47 0.92 -3.21
C ASP A 75 -17.41 -0.12 -4.35
N ALA A 76 -18.33 0.02 -5.32
CA ALA A 76 -18.30 -0.80 -6.53
C ALA A 76 -17.20 -0.37 -7.50
N ILE A 77 -16.67 0.86 -7.34
CA ILE A 77 -15.49 1.37 -8.03
C ILE A 77 -14.44 1.62 -6.97
N VAL A 78 -13.29 0.97 -7.08
CA VAL A 78 -12.14 1.18 -6.21
C VAL A 78 -10.98 1.69 -7.05
N PHE A 79 -10.29 2.71 -6.56
CA PHE A 79 -9.17 3.31 -7.24
C PHE A 79 -7.87 2.97 -6.53
N TYR A 80 -6.98 2.29 -7.23
CA TYR A 80 -5.68 1.87 -6.74
C TYR A 80 -4.57 2.78 -7.24
N GLY A 81 -3.71 3.22 -6.33
CA GLY A 81 -2.56 4.06 -6.66
C GLY A 81 -2.74 5.50 -6.19
N LYS A 82 -2.89 5.69 -4.88
CA LYS A 82 -2.81 7.02 -4.25
C LYS A 82 -1.34 7.43 -4.10
N GLU A 83 -1.03 8.66 -4.48
CA GLU A 83 0.29 9.24 -4.23
C GLU A 83 0.40 9.73 -2.79
N TYR A 84 1.50 9.36 -2.14
CA TYR A 84 1.89 9.86 -0.84
C TYR A 84 3.29 10.48 -0.89
N ASP A 85 3.49 11.58 -0.18
CA ASP A 85 4.80 11.94 0.33
C ASP A 85 5.08 11.20 1.64
N VAL A 86 6.36 11.20 2.05
CA VAL A 86 6.80 10.43 3.24
C VAL A 86 6.09 10.91 4.51
N ASP A 87 6.02 12.21 4.71
CA ASP A 87 5.48 12.79 5.94
C ASP A 87 3.98 12.48 6.08
N THR A 88 3.20 12.67 5.01
CA THR A 88 1.76 12.37 5.00
C THR A 88 1.50 10.88 5.27
N LEU A 89 2.30 9.98 4.68
CA LEU A 89 2.14 8.54 4.89
C LEU A 89 2.48 8.17 6.34
N VAL A 90 3.57 8.71 6.86
CA VAL A 90 4.01 8.44 8.23
C VAL A 90 2.98 8.97 9.23
N ASP A 91 2.50 10.18 9.07
CA ASP A 91 1.51 10.80 9.97
C ASP A 91 0.19 10.00 9.97
N GLU A 92 -0.24 9.53 8.81
CA GLU A 92 -1.44 8.69 8.69
C GLU A 92 -1.27 7.37 9.46
N ILE A 93 -0.10 6.73 9.36
CA ILE A 93 0.16 5.43 10.00
C ILE A 93 0.48 5.56 11.48
N MET A 94 1.09 6.67 11.91
CA MET A 94 1.40 6.91 13.33
C MET A 94 0.17 7.04 14.23
N GLN A 95 -1.04 7.15 13.65
CA GLN A 95 -2.27 6.98 14.42
C GLN A 95 -2.40 5.59 15.06
N ASP A 96 -1.69 4.59 14.54
CA ASP A 96 -1.66 3.21 15.05
C ASP A 96 -0.53 2.98 16.07
N GLU A 97 0.29 3.99 16.38
CA GLU A 97 1.44 3.90 17.30
C GLU A 97 1.12 3.19 18.62
N PRO A 98 -0.02 3.45 19.31
CA PRO A 98 -0.33 2.77 20.56
C PRO A 98 -0.42 1.25 20.42
N PHE A 99 -0.89 0.74 19.29
CA PHE A 99 -0.96 -0.69 19.01
C PHE A 99 0.42 -1.27 18.75
N PHE A 100 1.28 -0.55 18.02
CA PHE A 100 2.66 -0.96 17.77
C PHE A 100 3.44 -1.11 19.07
N ARG A 101 3.39 -0.10 19.94
CA ARG A 101 4.12 -0.10 21.20
C ARG A 101 3.64 -1.19 22.18
N ASN A 102 2.33 -1.41 22.25
CA ASN A 102 1.75 -2.38 23.17
C ASN A 102 1.97 -3.84 22.74
N SER A 103 2.13 -4.10 21.46
CA SER A 103 2.28 -5.46 20.90
C SER A 103 3.70 -5.82 20.49
N GLY A 104 4.62 -4.84 20.46
CA GLY A 104 5.93 -5.01 19.84
C GLY A 104 5.88 -5.06 18.32
N GLY A 105 4.79 -4.58 17.72
CA GLY A 105 4.57 -4.53 16.28
C GLY A 105 5.20 -3.32 15.60
N GLY A 106 4.61 -2.89 14.47
CA GLY A 106 5.12 -1.77 13.70
C GLY A 106 4.56 -1.70 12.28
N VAL A 107 5.40 -1.38 11.31
CA VAL A 107 5.01 -1.22 9.92
C VAL A 107 5.65 -2.30 9.05
N THR A 108 4.89 -2.82 8.09
CA THR A 108 5.40 -3.73 7.05
C THR A 108 5.22 -3.08 5.69
N LEU A 109 6.32 -2.92 4.96
CA LEU A 109 6.32 -2.44 3.58
C LEU A 109 6.21 -3.64 2.65
N SER A 110 5.12 -3.76 1.92
CA SER A 110 4.77 -4.89 1.06
C SER A 110 4.11 -4.38 -0.25
N GLY A 111 3.15 -5.11 -0.81
CA GLY A 111 2.32 -4.70 -1.94
C GLY A 111 2.58 -5.48 -3.21
N GLY A 112 2.90 -4.81 -4.31
CA GLY A 112 3.48 -5.40 -5.49
C GLY A 112 4.93 -5.80 -5.20
N GLU A 113 5.83 -4.83 -5.29
CA GLU A 113 7.20 -4.93 -4.80
C GLU A 113 7.61 -3.56 -4.23
N CYS A 114 7.75 -3.46 -2.91
CA CYS A 114 8.06 -2.17 -2.27
C CYS A 114 9.41 -1.62 -2.71
N LEU A 115 10.39 -2.49 -2.97
CA LEU A 115 11.71 -2.11 -3.46
C LEU A 115 11.74 -1.76 -4.96
N ALA A 116 10.62 -1.84 -5.68
CA ALA A 116 10.49 -1.25 -7.01
C ALA A 116 10.41 0.29 -6.96
N GLN A 117 10.14 0.86 -5.77
CA GLN A 117 10.21 2.29 -5.46
C GLN A 117 11.28 2.55 -4.38
N PRO A 118 12.57 2.23 -4.61
CA PRO A 118 13.56 2.07 -3.56
C PRO A 118 13.84 3.34 -2.77
N GLY A 119 13.87 4.49 -3.44
CA GLY A 119 14.09 5.78 -2.78
C GLY A 119 13.00 6.10 -1.76
N PHE A 120 11.75 5.94 -2.16
CA PHE A 120 10.60 6.19 -1.29
C PHE A 120 10.52 5.16 -0.15
N ALA A 121 10.75 3.88 -0.44
CA ALA A 121 10.73 2.82 0.58
C ALA A 121 11.79 3.04 1.67
N VAL A 122 13.02 3.44 1.28
CA VAL A 122 14.08 3.74 2.23
C VAL A 122 13.77 4.96 3.09
N GLU A 123 13.24 6.04 2.52
CA GLU A 123 12.85 7.23 3.28
C GLU A 123 11.71 6.94 4.27
N VAL A 124 10.70 6.18 3.85
CA VAL A 124 9.60 5.74 4.72
C VAL A 124 10.14 4.86 5.85
N ALA A 125 10.99 3.87 5.53
CA ALA A 125 11.57 2.99 6.54
C ALA A 125 12.40 3.77 7.58
N LYS A 126 13.23 4.71 7.15
CA LYS A 126 14.00 5.60 8.03
C LYS A 126 13.11 6.44 8.92
N ALA A 127 12.06 7.05 8.37
CA ALA A 127 11.15 7.90 9.11
C ALA A 127 10.43 7.16 10.25
N PHE A 128 10.06 5.89 10.06
CA PHE A 128 9.53 5.04 11.12
C PHE A 128 10.60 4.59 12.11
N PHE A 129 11.78 4.20 11.61
CA PHE A 129 12.90 3.80 12.46
C PHE A 129 13.32 4.93 13.42
N ASP A 130 13.39 6.17 12.94
CA ASP A 130 13.73 7.36 13.75
C ASP A 130 12.68 7.64 14.85
N LYS A 131 11.45 7.17 14.66
CA LYS A 131 10.37 7.22 15.67
C LYS A 131 10.37 6.01 16.61
N GLY A 132 11.33 5.08 16.46
CA GLY A 132 11.43 3.85 17.25
C GLY A 132 10.37 2.81 16.90
N ILE A 133 9.81 2.85 15.69
CA ILE A 133 8.85 1.88 15.17
C ILE A 133 9.57 0.80 14.36
N SER A 134 9.26 -0.46 14.65
CA SER A 134 9.78 -1.61 13.90
C SER A 134 9.30 -1.58 12.45
N VAL A 135 10.22 -1.78 11.49
CA VAL A 135 9.88 -1.85 10.06
C VAL A 135 10.30 -3.21 9.51
N TYR A 136 9.37 -3.87 8.86
CA TYR A 136 9.60 -5.10 8.10
C TYR A 136 9.44 -4.83 6.61
N ILE A 137 10.18 -5.58 5.80
CA ILE A 137 10.10 -5.51 4.34
C ILE A 137 9.70 -6.90 3.83
N ASP A 138 8.52 -6.96 3.21
CA ASP A 138 8.04 -8.12 2.48
C ASP A 138 8.33 -7.90 0.99
N THR A 139 9.26 -8.67 0.45
CA THR A 139 9.79 -8.48 -0.91
C THR A 139 9.87 -9.80 -1.66
N CYS A 140 9.59 -9.76 -2.96
CA CYS A 140 9.83 -10.88 -3.86
C CYS A 140 11.33 -11.09 -4.19
N GLY A 141 12.19 -10.16 -3.78
CA GLY A 141 13.64 -10.20 -4.02
C GLY A 141 14.06 -10.03 -5.49
N TYR A 142 13.13 -9.85 -6.42
CA TYR A 142 13.44 -9.65 -7.83
C TYR A 142 13.71 -8.16 -8.12
N ILE A 143 14.83 -7.68 -7.60
CA ILE A 143 15.30 -6.30 -7.71
C ILE A 143 16.79 -6.25 -8.03
N ARG A 144 17.26 -5.09 -8.46
CA ARG A 144 18.70 -4.88 -8.71
C ARG A 144 19.48 -4.96 -7.41
N GLN A 145 20.66 -5.59 -7.46
CA GLN A 145 21.53 -5.79 -6.29
C GLN A 145 21.94 -4.46 -5.61
N ASP A 146 22.14 -3.40 -6.39
CA ASP A 146 22.50 -2.08 -5.86
C ASP A 146 21.39 -1.42 -5.01
N VAL A 147 20.16 -1.88 -5.14
CA VAL A 147 19.03 -1.43 -4.32
C VAL A 147 19.09 -2.04 -2.91
N LEU A 148 19.51 -3.31 -2.80
CA LEU A 148 19.64 -4.01 -1.51
C LEU A 148 20.80 -3.50 -0.64
N GLN A 149 21.71 -2.69 -1.19
CA GLN A 149 22.90 -2.20 -0.49
C GLN A 149 22.72 -0.78 0.08
N LYS A 150 21.54 -0.18 -0.09
CA LYS A 150 21.18 1.14 0.43
C LYS A 150 20.45 1.06 1.76
#